data_fdfcf2b268fa83c805dd2f454cf9c9df
#
_entry.id   fdfcf2b268fa83c805dd2f454cf9c9df
#
_cell.length_a   1.000
_cell.length_b   1.000
_cell.length_c   1.000
_cell.angle_alpha   90.00
_cell.angle_beta   90.00
_cell.angle_gamma   90.00
#
_symmetry.space_group_name_H-M   'P 1'
#
loop_
_entity.id
_entity.type
_entity.pdbx_description
1 polymer ?
#
loop_
_entity_poly.entity_id
_entity_poly.type
_entity_poly.pdbx_seq_one_letter_code
_entity_poly.pdbx_strand_id
1 'polypeptide(L)'
;MIPVIICGGFGTKLWPLSRKQKPKHFLPLIGEKSLFLLNYENLRTKFKPEEIYVSTNGDQLALAKKQAPEIPDSNYIIEPEMRNQGPATGLIAAFLYKKGFPDEPFMIVQADVVREPAEDFIKMMMVCDALAKRETKYITGGFKPTDAVMGVDYLVKGERVTPENEPGVFKVDKFVWRSTKEQTEELIKDGDALIHANHTCMTPRNLLEMLKKYKPEWHGPLMNIVNGNDIKTEYVKMPPGPIEDVTQQVYVDGGAFVVELPFKWTDIGTFESLAKYLIEKGLYKTTENIVDLNGKNNFIKLDDPNKIVALVGVDNLVVVDTGDVLLVCQKDQTGQVGEALKEVNNRKLALT
;
A
#
# COMPACT_ATOMS: atom_id res chain seq x y z
N MET A 1 -7.68 18.68 -0.58
CA MET A 1 -7.08 17.30 -0.47
C MET A 1 -6.08 17.09 -1.57
N ILE A 2 -4.87 16.70 -1.22
CA ILE A 2 -3.81 16.34 -2.16
C ILE A 2 -3.62 14.81 -2.14
N PRO A 3 -4.06 14.05 -3.16
CA PRO A 3 -3.75 12.62 -3.24
C PRO A 3 -2.29 12.41 -3.60
N VAL A 4 -1.60 11.51 -2.87
CA VAL A 4 -0.21 11.14 -3.11
C VAL A 4 -0.12 9.63 -3.32
N ILE A 5 0.07 9.19 -4.56
CA ILE A 5 0.30 7.77 -4.84
C ILE A 5 1.71 7.42 -4.38
N ILE A 6 1.83 6.50 -3.43
CA ILE A 6 3.14 6.03 -2.96
C ILE A 6 3.52 4.73 -3.65
N CYS A 7 4.66 4.76 -4.35
CA CYS A 7 5.26 3.62 -5.02
C CYS A 7 6.47 3.16 -4.20
N GLY A 8 6.23 2.27 -3.24
CA GLY A 8 7.30 1.66 -2.43
C GLY A 8 7.84 0.39 -3.08
N GLY A 9 8.82 -0.25 -2.49
CA GLY A 9 9.37 -1.57 -2.73
C GLY A 9 9.22 -2.23 -4.11
N PHE A 10 9.78 -3.43 -4.28
CA PHE A 10 9.67 -4.15 -5.59
C PHE A 10 8.55 -5.16 -5.61
N GLY A 11 8.03 -5.57 -4.44
CA GLY A 11 7.06 -6.65 -4.32
C GLY A 11 7.70 -8.04 -4.40
N THR A 12 8.71 -8.30 -3.57
CA THR A 12 9.52 -9.54 -3.58
C THR A 12 8.69 -10.84 -3.49
N LYS A 13 7.50 -10.79 -2.90
CA LYS A 13 6.59 -11.94 -2.79
C LYS A 13 5.87 -12.28 -4.09
N LEU A 14 5.97 -11.44 -5.14
CA LEU A 14 5.50 -11.73 -6.49
C LEU A 14 6.66 -12.01 -7.48
N TRP A 15 7.87 -12.29 -6.95
CA TRP A 15 8.93 -12.81 -7.79
C TRP A 15 8.52 -14.20 -8.33
N PRO A 16 8.79 -14.53 -9.61
CA PRO A 16 9.65 -13.84 -10.58
C PRO A 16 8.97 -12.80 -11.46
N LEU A 17 7.66 -12.57 -11.35
CA LEU A 17 6.98 -11.51 -12.11
C LEU A 17 7.52 -10.12 -11.75
N SER A 18 7.60 -9.84 -10.44
CA SER A 18 8.15 -8.58 -9.96
C SER A 18 9.67 -8.65 -9.83
N ARG A 19 10.34 -7.60 -10.28
CA ARG A 19 11.80 -7.43 -10.23
C ARG A 19 12.14 -5.98 -9.94
N LYS A 20 13.41 -5.67 -9.64
CA LYS A 20 13.86 -4.30 -9.42
C LYS A 20 13.48 -3.37 -10.57
N GLN A 21 13.65 -3.82 -11.83
CA GLN A 21 13.33 -3.07 -13.03
C GLN A 21 11.84 -3.17 -13.44
N LYS A 22 11.08 -4.10 -12.82
CA LYS A 22 9.67 -4.34 -13.09
C LYS A 22 8.91 -4.48 -11.75
N PRO A 23 8.78 -3.41 -10.94
CA PRO A 23 8.10 -3.48 -9.64
C PRO A 23 6.63 -3.86 -9.81
N LYS A 24 6.08 -4.59 -8.82
CA LYS A 24 4.72 -5.19 -8.88
C LYS A 24 3.62 -4.19 -9.27
N HIS A 25 3.69 -2.98 -8.75
CA HIS A 25 2.65 -1.97 -8.95
C HIS A 25 2.63 -1.36 -10.35
N PHE A 26 3.68 -1.57 -11.16
CA PHE A 26 3.71 -1.18 -12.58
C PHE A 26 3.48 -2.34 -13.54
N LEU A 27 3.33 -3.58 -13.04
CA LEU A 27 3.03 -4.74 -13.87
C LEU A 27 1.53 -4.80 -14.21
N PRO A 28 1.16 -5.27 -15.42
CA PRO A 28 -0.23 -5.51 -15.79
C PRO A 28 -0.75 -6.79 -15.10
N LEU A 29 -1.03 -6.67 -13.80
CA LEU A 29 -1.50 -7.78 -12.97
C LEU A 29 -3.01 -7.98 -13.04
N ILE A 30 -3.77 -6.93 -13.40
CA ILE A 30 -5.23 -6.94 -13.43
C ILE A 30 -5.70 -6.61 -14.85
N GLY A 31 -5.91 -7.64 -15.65
CA GLY A 31 -6.11 -7.49 -17.08
C GLY A 31 -4.87 -6.86 -17.71
N GLU A 32 -5.06 -5.79 -18.47
CA GLU A 32 -3.96 -5.03 -19.11
C GLU A 32 -3.45 -3.86 -18.24
N LYS A 33 -4.06 -3.64 -17.06
CA LYS A 33 -3.74 -2.51 -16.21
C LYS A 33 -2.81 -2.89 -15.07
N SER A 34 -1.92 -1.97 -14.74
CA SER A 34 -1.14 -2.05 -13.51
C SER A 34 -1.94 -1.53 -12.32
N LEU A 35 -1.53 -1.91 -11.12
CA LEU A 35 -2.13 -1.39 -9.88
C LEU A 35 -1.95 0.13 -9.75
N PHE A 36 -0.79 0.66 -10.16
CA PHE A 36 -0.54 2.09 -10.21
C PHE A 36 -1.54 2.81 -11.12
N LEU A 37 -1.71 2.31 -12.34
CA LEU A 37 -2.63 2.90 -13.33
C LEU A 37 -4.08 2.86 -12.83
N LEU A 38 -4.51 1.75 -12.21
CA LEU A 38 -5.85 1.65 -11.62
C LEU A 38 -6.08 2.71 -10.53
N ASN A 39 -5.10 2.90 -9.62
CA ASN A 39 -5.22 3.93 -8.58
C ASN A 39 -5.20 5.34 -9.18
N TYR A 40 -4.36 5.60 -10.19
CA TYR A 40 -4.34 6.87 -10.89
C TYR A 40 -5.68 7.16 -11.57
N GLU A 41 -6.23 6.24 -12.35
CA GLU A 41 -7.53 6.40 -13.01
C GLU A 41 -8.68 6.62 -12.00
N ASN A 42 -8.67 5.91 -10.87
CA ASN A 42 -9.64 6.13 -9.80
C ASN A 42 -9.57 7.56 -9.26
N LEU A 43 -8.36 8.08 -9.03
CA LEU A 43 -8.19 9.47 -8.58
C LEU A 43 -8.61 10.47 -9.66
N ARG A 44 -8.37 10.18 -10.95
CA ARG A 44 -8.77 11.02 -12.07
C ARG A 44 -10.28 11.22 -12.21
N THR A 45 -11.09 10.40 -11.57
CA THR A 45 -12.54 10.63 -11.51
C THR A 45 -12.92 11.90 -10.73
N LYS A 46 -12.02 12.41 -9.88
CA LYS A 46 -12.25 13.59 -9.03
C LYS A 46 -11.18 14.65 -9.16
N PHE A 47 -9.92 14.27 -9.29
CA PHE A 47 -8.77 15.17 -9.27
C PHE A 47 -8.20 15.38 -10.68
N LYS A 48 -7.71 16.58 -10.98
CA LYS A 48 -6.95 16.86 -12.19
C LYS A 48 -5.52 16.29 -12.06
N PRO A 49 -4.79 16.04 -13.17
CA PRO A 49 -3.41 15.56 -13.09
C PRO A 49 -2.50 16.44 -12.24
N GLU A 50 -2.70 17.76 -12.29
CA GLU A 50 -1.92 18.75 -11.56
C GLU A 50 -2.14 18.69 -10.04
N GLU A 51 -3.21 18.06 -9.59
CA GLU A 51 -3.56 17.90 -8.18
C GLU A 51 -3.03 16.57 -7.60
N ILE A 52 -2.60 15.63 -8.46
CA ILE A 52 -2.12 14.31 -8.07
C ILE A 52 -0.61 14.31 -7.96
N TYR A 53 -0.09 13.78 -6.86
CA TYR A 53 1.34 13.63 -6.60
C TYR A 53 1.73 12.15 -6.59
N VAL A 54 2.99 11.89 -6.89
CA VAL A 54 3.55 10.53 -6.87
C VAL A 54 4.84 10.54 -6.06
N SER A 55 4.88 9.75 -5.00
CA SER A 55 6.11 9.50 -4.24
C SER A 55 6.73 8.19 -4.72
N THR A 56 7.97 8.24 -5.21
CA THR A 56 8.67 7.10 -5.79
C THR A 56 10.19 7.26 -5.64
N ASN A 57 10.97 6.29 -6.05
CA ASN A 57 12.42 6.40 -6.12
C ASN A 57 12.91 6.65 -7.55
N GLY A 58 14.20 6.95 -7.71
CA GLY A 58 14.78 7.25 -9.01
C GLY A 58 14.67 6.12 -10.04
N ASP A 59 14.76 4.85 -9.61
CA ASP A 59 14.71 3.68 -10.48
C ASP A 59 13.29 3.49 -11.08
N GLN A 60 12.25 3.92 -10.38
CA GLN A 60 10.85 3.73 -10.76
C GLN A 60 10.21 4.95 -11.44
N LEU A 61 10.86 6.11 -11.38
CA LEU A 61 10.33 7.39 -11.89
C LEU A 61 9.91 7.30 -13.36
N ALA A 62 10.75 6.69 -14.20
CA ALA A 62 10.45 6.56 -15.63
C ALA A 62 9.22 5.71 -15.90
N LEU A 63 8.99 4.66 -15.10
CA LEU A 63 7.79 3.82 -15.20
C LEU A 63 6.52 4.57 -14.79
N ALA A 64 6.58 5.34 -13.69
CA ALA A 64 5.47 6.16 -13.24
C ALA A 64 5.09 7.21 -14.29
N LYS A 65 6.06 7.95 -14.83
CA LYS A 65 5.84 8.93 -15.91
C LYS A 65 5.27 8.32 -17.18
N LYS A 66 5.73 7.11 -17.55
CA LYS A 66 5.21 6.40 -18.73
C LYS A 66 3.72 6.05 -18.57
N GLN A 67 3.29 5.66 -17.38
CA GLN A 67 1.91 5.23 -17.12
C GLN A 67 0.96 6.39 -16.83
N ALA A 68 1.46 7.50 -16.28
CA ALA A 68 0.68 8.71 -16.00
C ALA A 68 1.39 9.96 -16.55
N PRO A 69 1.53 10.10 -17.89
CA PRO A 69 2.30 11.17 -18.52
C PRO A 69 1.68 12.56 -18.32
N GLU A 70 0.42 12.63 -17.91
CA GLU A 70 -0.30 13.89 -17.65
C GLU A 70 0.11 14.54 -16.33
N ILE A 71 0.70 13.79 -15.38
CA ILE A 71 1.15 14.33 -14.10
C ILE A 71 2.38 15.21 -14.34
N PRO A 72 2.35 16.49 -13.89
CA PRO A 72 3.50 17.40 -14.05
C PRO A 72 4.76 16.87 -13.37
N ASP A 73 5.91 17.09 -13.96
CA ASP A 73 7.21 16.70 -13.41
C ASP A 73 7.43 17.24 -11.98
N SER A 74 6.91 18.42 -11.69
CA SER A 74 6.97 19.05 -10.37
C SER A 74 6.16 18.35 -9.29
N ASN A 75 5.36 17.34 -9.62
CA ASN A 75 4.52 16.59 -8.68
C ASN A 75 5.10 15.22 -8.32
N TYR A 76 6.30 14.91 -8.83
CA TYR A 76 7.02 13.70 -8.43
C TYR A 76 7.93 13.99 -7.24
N ILE A 77 7.72 13.26 -6.15
CA ILE A 77 8.52 13.30 -4.92
C ILE A 77 9.50 12.13 -4.98
N ILE A 78 10.78 12.44 -5.14
CA ILE A 78 11.80 11.40 -5.34
C ILE A 78 12.48 11.08 -4.03
N GLU A 79 12.23 9.87 -3.52
CA GLU A 79 12.92 9.32 -2.37
C GLU A 79 14.36 8.94 -2.76
N PRO A 80 15.39 9.54 -2.13
CA PRO A 80 16.78 9.30 -2.53
C PRO A 80 17.27 7.88 -2.24
N GLU A 81 16.75 7.27 -1.17
CA GLU A 81 17.11 5.96 -0.66
C GLU A 81 15.90 5.34 0.06
N MET A 82 15.69 4.04 -0.06
CA MET A 82 14.61 3.36 0.66
C MET A 82 14.87 3.33 2.18
N ARG A 83 14.03 4.03 2.95
CA ARG A 83 14.10 4.13 4.42
C ARG A 83 12.80 3.73 5.12
N ASN A 84 11.98 2.93 4.45
CA ASN A 84 10.67 2.51 4.91
C ASN A 84 9.64 3.67 4.93
N GLN A 85 8.42 3.37 5.31
CA GLN A 85 7.25 4.25 5.14
C GLN A 85 7.32 5.51 6.01
N GLY A 86 7.93 5.46 7.20
CA GLY A 86 8.00 6.62 8.10
C GLY A 86 8.74 7.81 7.47
N PRO A 87 10.03 7.70 7.12
CA PRO A 87 10.76 8.76 6.42
C PRO A 87 10.13 9.17 5.09
N ALA A 88 9.57 8.22 4.31
CA ALA A 88 8.91 8.52 3.04
C ALA A 88 7.66 9.40 3.26
N THR A 89 6.82 9.10 4.27
CA THR A 89 5.65 9.90 4.65
C THR A 89 6.08 11.30 5.12
N GLY A 90 7.15 11.37 5.91
CA GLY A 90 7.74 12.65 6.34
C GLY A 90 8.24 13.49 5.17
N LEU A 91 8.92 12.87 4.20
CA LEU A 91 9.39 13.55 2.98
C LEU A 91 8.24 14.13 2.17
N ILE A 92 7.14 13.38 2.03
CA ILE A 92 5.92 13.86 1.36
C ILE A 92 5.43 15.14 2.06
N ALA A 93 5.30 15.13 3.38
CA ALA A 93 4.85 16.29 4.13
C ALA A 93 5.80 17.48 3.99
N ALA A 94 7.11 17.27 4.12
CA ALA A 94 8.12 18.31 3.95
C ALA A 94 8.10 18.92 2.53
N PHE A 95 7.94 18.07 1.50
CA PHE A 95 7.85 18.50 0.12
C PHE A 95 6.61 19.37 -0.13
N LEU A 96 5.43 18.91 0.31
CA LEU A 96 4.18 19.65 0.16
C LEU A 96 4.20 20.95 0.96
N TYR A 97 4.76 20.94 2.18
CA TYR A 97 4.95 22.14 2.98
C TYR A 97 5.81 23.19 2.25
N LYS A 98 6.97 22.77 1.74
CA LYS A 98 7.89 23.63 0.97
C LYS A 98 7.26 24.16 -0.31
N LYS A 99 6.38 23.38 -0.94
CA LYS A 99 5.65 23.74 -2.17
C LYS A 99 4.53 24.75 -1.92
N GLY A 100 4.25 25.13 -0.67
CA GLY A 100 3.26 26.14 -0.29
C GLY A 100 1.89 25.57 0.11
N PHE A 101 1.84 24.27 0.46
CA PHE A 101 0.62 23.59 0.91
C PHE A 101 0.69 23.12 2.38
N PRO A 102 1.16 23.96 3.34
CA PRO A 102 1.34 23.51 4.71
C PRO A 102 0.04 23.05 5.38
N ASP A 103 -1.08 23.65 5.02
CA ASP A 103 -2.38 23.46 5.66
C ASP A 103 -3.42 22.75 4.75
N GLU A 104 -3.02 22.36 3.52
CA GLU A 104 -3.87 21.56 2.66
C GLU A 104 -3.67 20.07 2.99
N PRO A 105 -4.75 19.33 3.40
CA PRO A 105 -4.62 17.94 3.72
C PRO A 105 -4.11 17.10 2.55
N PHE A 106 -3.26 16.14 2.83
CA PHE A 106 -2.87 15.11 1.87
C PHE A 106 -3.29 13.72 2.35
N MET A 107 -3.47 12.81 1.41
CA MET A 107 -3.73 11.41 1.70
C MET A 107 -2.78 10.50 0.92
N ILE A 108 -2.15 9.57 1.62
CA ILE A 108 -1.33 8.53 0.99
C ILE A 108 -2.25 7.47 0.38
N VAL A 109 -2.02 7.21 -0.92
CA VAL A 109 -2.69 6.19 -1.71
C VAL A 109 -1.65 5.13 -2.09
N GLN A 110 -1.68 3.99 -1.42
CA GLN A 110 -0.77 2.88 -1.73
C GLN A 110 -1.02 2.39 -3.15
N ALA A 111 0.03 2.35 -3.98
CA ALA A 111 -0.05 1.96 -5.38
C ALA A 111 -0.35 0.47 -5.60
N ASP A 112 -0.18 -0.37 -4.58
CA ASP A 112 -0.28 -1.83 -4.64
C ASP A 112 -1.62 -2.39 -4.11
N VAL A 113 -2.57 -1.52 -3.81
CA VAL A 113 -3.88 -1.86 -3.25
C VAL A 113 -4.99 -1.57 -4.26
N VAL A 114 -5.95 -2.48 -4.36
CA VAL A 114 -7.20 -2.28 -5.10
C VAL A 114 -8.29 -1.83 -4.13
N ARG A 115 -9.06 -0.78 -4.52
CA ARG A 115 -10.14 -0.18 -3.75
C ARG A 115 -11.42 -0.19 -4.58
N GLU A 116 -12.45 -0.89 -4.11
CA GLU A 116 -13.69 -1.09 -4.88
C GLU A 116 -14.94 -1.01 -3.99
N PRO A 117 -15.94 -0.22 -4.36
CA PRO A 117 -15.96 0.65 -5.55
C PRO A 117 -15.10 1.91 -5.36
N ALA A 118 -14.53 2.42 -6.47
CA ALA A 118 -13.66 3.60 -6.46
C ALA A 118 -14.36 4.87 -5.98
N GLU A 119 -15.65 5.01 -6.27
CA GLU A 119 -16.47 6.16 -5.85
C GLU A 119 -16.57 6.29 -4.33
N ASP A 120 -16.66 5.18 -3.59
CA ASP A 120 -16.71 5.21 -2.13
C ASP A 120 -15.35 5.56 -1.52
N PHE A 121 -14.26 5.17 -2.18
CA PHE A 121 -12.94 5.64 -1.82
C PHE A 121 -12.82 7.17 -1.98
N ILE A 122 -13.30 7.71 -3.09
CA ILE A 122 -13.29 9.18 -3.32
C ILE A 122 -14.18 9.90 -2.30
N LYS A 123 -15.38 9.39 -1.98
CA LYS A 123 -16.25 9.96 -0.93
C LYS A 123 -15.53 9.99 0.42
N MET A 124 -14.88 8.89 0.80
CA MET A 124 -14.07 8.82 2.02
C MET A 124 -12.97 9.87 2.03
N MET A 125 -12.24 10.05 0.92
CA MET A 125 -11.20 11.07 0.82
C MET A 125 -11.75 12.48 1.11
N MET A 126 -12.95 12.81 0.61
CA MET A 126 -13.57 14.13 0.83
C MET A 126 -13.98 14.34 2.29
N VAL A 127 -14.47 13.30 2.96
CA VAL A 127 -14.77 13.35 4.40
C VAL A 127 -13.49 13.54 5.21
N CYS A 128 -12.42 12.81 4.89
CA CYS A 128 -11.12 12.97 5.53
C CYS A 128 -10.53 14.38 5.31
N ASP A 129 -10.69 14.95 4.11
CA ASP A 129 -10.27 16.33 3.80
C ASP A 129 -10.95 17.34 4.72
N ALA A 130 -12.28 17.25 4.84
CA ALA A 130 -13.07 18.15 5.69
C ALA A 130 -12.67 18.04 7.17
N LEU A 131 -12.40 16.83 7.64
CA LEU A 131 -11.97 16.58 9.02
C LEU A 131 -10.54 17.09 9.26
N ALA A 132 -9.59 16.78 8.38
CA ALA A 132 -8.19 17.18 8.54
C ALA A 132 -7.98 18.71 8.45
N LYS A 133 -8.91 19.45 7.85
CA LYS A 133 -8.92 20.92 7.85
C LYS A 133 -9.40 21.52 9.19
N ARG A 134 -10.19 20.79 9.94
CA ARG A 134 -10.77 21.26 11.23
C ARG A 134 -10.02 20.72 12.43
N GLU A 135 -9.44 19.54 12.30
CA GLU A 135 -8.88 18.77 13.40
C GLU A 135 -7.38 18.57 13.18
N THR A 136 -6.62 18.60 14.26
CA THR A 136 -5.17 18.27 14.22
C THR A 136 -4.90 16.78 14.35
N LYS A 137 -5.94 15.95 14.20
CA LYS A 137 -5.86 14.49 14.38
C LYS A 137 -5.22 13.80 13.16
N TYR A 138 -4.45 12.75 13.43
CA TYR A 138 -4.04 11.79 12.43
C TYR A 138 -5.25 10.95 12.01
N ILE A 139 -5.53 10.88 10.72
CA ILE A 139 -6.65 10.09 10.22
C ILE A 139 -6.10 8.89 9.48
N THR A 140 -6.50 7.69 9.93
CA THR A 140 -6.13 6.42 9.30
C THR A 140 -7.36 5.64 8.88
N GLY A 141 -7.17 4.55 8.10
CA GLY A 141 -8.25 3.66 7.68
C GLY A 141 -8.20 2.33 8.41
N GLY A 142 -9.35 1.69 8.51
CA GLY A 142 -9.46 0.31 8.97
C GLY A 142 -10.69 -0.37 8.35
N PHE A 143 -10.64 -1.67 8.17
CA PHE A 143 -11.74 -2.45 7.62
C PHE A 143 -12.18 -3.53 8.59
N LYS A 144 -13.46 -3.88 8.55
CA LYS A 144 -14.02 -4.94 9.40
C LYS A 144 -13.36 -6.29 9.07
N PRO A 145 -12.87 -7.00 10.08
CA PRO A 145 -12.42 -8.38 9.90
C PRO A 145 -13.60 -9.28 9.57
N THR A 146 -13.43 -10.20 8.62
CA THR A 146 -14.37 -11.31 8.38
C THR A 146 -14.07 -12.49 9.28
N ASP A 147 -12.81 -12.63 9.66
CA ASP A 147 -12.28 -13.73 10.47
C ASP A 147 -11.20 -13.19 11.42
N ALA A 148 -10.81 -13.99 12.41
CA ALA A 148 -9.72 -13.68 13.32
C ALA A 148 -8.38 -13.78 12.59
N VAL A 149 -7.85 -12.66 12.12
CA VAL A 149 -6.55 -12.56 11.44
C VAL A 149 -5.46 -12.24 12.45
N MET A 150 -4.48 -13.13 12.58
CA MET A 150 -3.34 -12.94 13.48
C MET A 150 -2.20 -12.17 12.81
N GLY A 151 -1.36 -11.53 13.63
CA GLY A 151 -0.14 -10.87 13.16
C GLY A 151 -0.36 -9.56 12.42
N VAL A 152 -1.58 -9.02 12.49
CA VAL A 152 -1.97 -7.69 12.00
C VAL A 152 -2.34 -6.80 13.17
N ASP A 153 -2.38 -5.50 12.92
CA ASP A 153 -2.74 -4.50 13.92
C ASP A 153 -4.24 -4.23 13.88
N TYR A 154 -4.82 -4.02 15.05
CA TYR A 154 -6.23 -3.67 15.20
C TYR A 154 -6.41 -2.30 15.83
N LEU A 155 -7.42 -1.58 15.36
CA LEU A 155 -7.95 -0.37 15.97
C LEU A 155 -9.38 -0.65 16.46
N VAL A 156 -9.67 -0.32 17.71
CA VAL A 156 -11.04 -0.39 18.24
C VAL A 156 -11.69 0.98 18.10
N LYS A 157 -12.88 1.00 17.51
CA LYS A 157 -13.67 2.22 17.34
C LYS A 157 -14.23 2.69 18.68
N GLY A 158 -14.09 3.98 18.94
CA GLY A 158 -14.80 4.67 20.00
C GLY A 158 -15.98 5.47 19.47
N GLU A 159 -16.16 6.69 19.97
CA GLU A 159 -17.24 7.59 19.58
C GLU A 159 -17.16 7.97 18.08
N ARG A 160 -18.30 7.90 17.40
CA ARG A 160 -18.42 8.35 16.00
C ARG A 160 -18.35 9.88 15.91
N VAL A 161 -17.57 10.40 14.94
CA VAL A 161 -17.35 11.84 14.75
C VAL A 161 -17.99 12.39 13.46
N THR A 162 -18.50 11.51 12.58
CA THR A 162 -19.22 11.90 11.35
C THR A 162 -20.70 11.57 11.44
N PRO A 163 -21.58 12.31 10.70
CA PRO A 163 -22.99 11.97 10.56
C PRO A 163 -23.21 10.56 9.99
N GLU A 164 -24.36 9.96 10.27
CA GLU A 164 -24.65 8.56 9.84
C GLU A 164 -24.73 8.38 8.31
N ASN A 165 -25.10 9.43 7.59
CA ASN A 165 -25.17 9.43 6.12
C ASN A 165 -23.83 9.64 5.42
N GLU A 166 -22.73 9.79 6.17
CA GLU A 166 -21.38 9.90 5.66
C GLU A 166 -20.56 8.63 6.01
N PRO A 167 -19.41 8.39 5.34
CA PRO A 167 -18.44 7.38 5.79
C PRO A 167 -18.15 7.48 7.28
N GLY A 168 -18.18 6.34 7.99
CA GLY A 168 -18.02 6.30 9.43
C GLY A 168 -16.57 6.63 9.83
N VAL A 169 -16.41 7.73 10.56
CA VAL A 169 -15.14 8.09 11.21
C VAL A 169 -15.33 8.08 12.71
N PHE A 170 -14.38 7.49 13.42
CA PHE A 170 -14.47 7.25 14.87
C PHE A 170 -13.19 7.72 15.55
N LYS A 171 -13.30 8.10 16.82
CA LYS A 171 -12.13 8.16 17.71
C LYS A 171 -11.51 6.79 17.79
N VAL A 172 -10.20 6.71 17.94
CA VAL A 172 -9.52 5.44 18.27
C VAL A 172 -9.59 5.27 19.78
N ASP A 173 -10.30 4.24 20.24
CA ASP A 173 -10.43 3.91 21.65
C ASP A 173 -9.26 3.05 22.12
N LYS A 174 -8.84 2.09 21.29
CA LYS A 174 -7.74 1.18 21.59
C LYS A 174 -6.95 0.81 20.35
N PHE A 175 -5.64 0.71 20.50
CA PHE A 175 -4.73 0.14 19.51
C PHE A 175 -4.18 -1.20 20.02
N VAL A 176 -4.19 -2.23 19.18
CA VAL A 176 -3.67 -3.56 19.50
C VAL A 176 -2.64 -3.96 18.48
N TRP A 177 -1.38 -4.02 18.92
CA TRP A 177 -0.24 -4.42 18.10
C TRP A 177 -0.18 -5.93 17.96
N ARG A 178 -0.22 -6.43 16.72
CA ARG A 178 -0.01 -7.84 16.33
C ARG A 178 -0.63 -8.83 17.32
N SER A 179 -1.96 -8.80 17.42
CA SER A 179 -2.74 -9.61 18.37
C SER A 179 -2.47 -11.12 18.24
N THR A 180 -2.59 -11.83 19.37
CA THR A 180 -2.66 -13.28 19.41
C THR A 180 -4.03 -13.76 18.91
N LYS A 181 -4.19 -15.08 18.70
CA LYS A 181 -5.46 -15.66 18.25
C LYS A 181 -6.59 -15.35 19.26
N GLU A 182 -6.32 -15.60 20.52
CA GLU A 182 -7.29 -15.40 21.63
C GLU A 182 -7.70 -13.93 21.74
N GLN A 183 -6.73 -13.02 21.68
CA GLN A 183 -6.98 -11.57 21.67
C GLN A 183 -7.81 -11.14 20.48
N THR A 184 -7.53 -11.69 19.31
CA THR A 184 -8.26 -11.36 18.08
C THR A 184 -9.70 -11.85 18.14
N GLU A 185 -9.91 -13.11 18.56
CA GLU A 185 -11.24 -13.70 18.72
C GLU A 185 -12.11 -12.90 19.69
N GLU A 186 -11.51 -12.33 20.75
CA GLU A 186 -12.23 -11.46 21.69
C GLU A 186 -12.51 -10.08 21.08
N LEU A 187 -11.52 -9.46 20.45
CA LEU A 187 -11.65 -8.14 19.83
C LEU A 187 -12.76 -8.04 18.79
N ILE A 188 -12.98 -9.11 18.00
CA ILE A 188 -13.96 -9.06 16.90
C ILE A 188 -15.39 -9.34 17.37
N LYS A 189 -15.62 -9.85 18.60
CA LYS A 189 -16.95 -10.20 19.11
C LYS A 189 -17.89 -8.99 19.18
N ASP A 190 -17.40 -7.85 19.59
CA ASP A 190 -18.20 -6.64 19.79
C ASP A 190 -18.45 -5.87 18.47
N GLY A 191 -17.75 -6.25 17.38
CA GLY A 191 -17.91 -5.64 16.05
C GLY A 191 -17.27 -4.26 15.88
N ASP A 192 -16.54 -3.78 16.91
CA ASP A 192 -15.88 -2.47 16.89
C ASP A 192 -14.40 -2.52 16.50
N ALA A 193 -13.84 -3.71 16.38
CA ALA A 193 -12.47 -3.88 15.92
C ALA A 193 -12.36 -3.74 14.39
N LEU A 194 -11.36 -2.98 13.96
CA LEU A 194 -10.99 -2.80 12.56
C LEU A 194 -9.55 -3.27 12.36
N ILE A 195 -9.29 -4.01 11.27
CA ILE A 195 -7.92 -4.26 10.82
C ILE A 195 -7.35 -2.95 10.28
N HIS A 196 -6.19 -2.56 10.79
CA HIS A 196 -5.53 -1.31 10.40
C HIS A 196 -5.07 -1.35 8.94
N ALA A 197 -5.52 -0.40 8.13
CA ALA A 197 -5.23 -0.32 6.69
C ALA A 197 -4.18 0.74 6.32
N ASN A 198 -3.57 1.37 7.32
CA ASN A 198 -2.45 2.31 7.20
C ASN A 198 -2.64 3.40 6.11
N HIS A 199 -3.81 4.03 6.10
CA HIS A 199 -4.03 5.25 5.31
C HIS A 199 -3.58 6.46 6.14
N THR A 200 -2.64 7.24 5.63
CA THR A 200 -2.23 8.49 6.26
C THR A 200 -2.98 9.65 5.63
N CYS A 201 -3.79 10.35 6.43
CA CYS A 201 -4.40 11.61 6.02
C CYS A 201 -4.21 12.66 7.12
N MET A 202 -3.61 13.79 6.77
CA MET A 202 -3.30 14.89 7.68
C MET A 202 -2.83 16.10 6.86
N THR A 203 -2.78 17.30 7.46
CA THR A 203 -2.05 18.40 6.84
C THR A 203 -0.53 18.22 6.98
N PRO A 204 0.29 18.70 6.02
CA PRO A 204 1.75 18.64 6.13
C PRO A 204 2.28 19.25 7.42
N ARG A 205 1.75 20.41 7.84
CA ARG A 205 2.10 21.07 9.10
C ARG A 205 1.87 20.16 10.29
N ASN A 206 0.68 19.59 10.42
CA ASN A 206 0.32 18.75 11.55
C ASN A 206 1.14 17.47 11.59
N LEU A 207 1.46 16.85 10.42
CA LEU A 207 2.34 15.70 10.37
C LEU A 207 3.75 16.04 10.86
N LEU A 208 4.33 17.17 10.42
CA LEU A 208 5.66 17.59 10.88
C LEU A 208 5.68 17.90 12.38
N GLU A 209 4.64 18.54 12.95
CA GLU A 209 4.53 18.75 14.39
C GLU A 209 4.35 17.41 15.15
N MET A 210 3.61 16.47 14.60
CA MET A 210 3.51 15.11 15.14
C MET A 210 4.88 14.42 15.18
N LEU A 211 5.65 14.49 14.08
CA LEU A 211 7.01 13.95 14.02
C LEU A 211 7.96 14.66 14.99
N LYS A 212 7.81 15.97 15.19
CA LYS A 212 8.58 16.71 16.19
C LYS A 212 8.38 16.16 17.61
N LYS A 213 7.15 15.79 17.94
CA LYS A 213 6.81 15.24 19.27
C LYS A 213 7.29 13.80 19.45
N TYR A 214 7.07 12.93 18.45
CA TYR A 214 7.22 11.49 18.63
C TYR A 214 8.45 10.87 17.96
N LYS A 215 9.07 11.57 16.97
CA LYS A 215 10.21 11.08 16.20
C LYS A 215 11.13 12.24 15.78
N PRO A 216 11.73 12.95 16.76
CA PRO A 216 12.54 14.15 16.47
C PRO A 216 13.71 13.88 15.53
N GLU A 217 14.24 12.66 15.49
CA GLU A 217 15.31 12.25 14.58
C GLU A 217 14.87 12.23 13.10
N TRP A 218 13.56 12.15 12.80
CA TRP A 218 13.04 12.37 11.46
C TRP A 218 12.71 13.85 11.22
N HIS A 219 12.16 14.52 12.24
CA HIS A 219 11.71 15.90 12.12
C HIS A 219 12.84 16.87 11.76
N GLY A 220 14.01 16.78 12.42
CA GLY A 220 15.13 17.70 12.18
C GLY A 220 15.57 17.74 10.72
N PRO A 221 15.96 16.62 10.09
CA PRO A 221 16.29 16.55 8.68
C PRO A 221 15.17 17.01 7.75
N LEU A 222 13.90 16.71 8.06
CA LEU A 222 12.75 17.14 7.26
C LEU A 222 12.59 18.66 7.27
N MET A 223 12.75 19.30 8.43
CA MET A 223 12.73 20.76 8.53
C MET A 223 13.90 21.42 7.81
N ASN A 224 15.07 20.81 7.78
CA ASN A 224 16.19 21.28 6.96
C ASN A 224 15.82 21.23 5.46
N ILE A 225 15.13 20.20 4.99
CA ILE A 225 14.62 20.11 3.61
C ILE A 225 13.60 21.23 3.34
N VAL A 226 12.66 21.49 4.26
CA VAL A 226 11.70 22.60 4.16
C VAL A 226 12.43 23.93 4.02
N ASN A 227 13.49 24.14 4.79
CA ASN A 227 14.30 25.36 4.80
C ASN A 227 15.26 25.48 3.59
N GLY A 228 15.26 24.52 2.67
CA GLY A 228 15.99 24.62 1.41
C GLY A 228 17.25 23.77 1.31
N ASN A 229 17.62 23.03 2.35
CA ASN A 229 18.76 22.11 2.29
C ASN A 229 18.51 21.00 1.25
N ASP A 230 19.59 20.39 0.79
CA ASP A 230 19.53 19.31 -0.20
C ASP A 230 18.83 18.07 0.36
N ILE A 231 17.83 17.56 -0.39
CA ILE A 231 17.00 16.43 0.02
C ILE A 231 17.85 15.18 0.24
N LYS A 232 18.78 14.88 -0.67
CA LYS A 232 19.59 13.67 -0.60
C LYS A 232 20.46 13.66 0.66
N THR A 233 21.08 14.80 0.96
CA THR A 233 21.96 14.96 2.13
C THR A 233 21.19 14.85 3.45
N GLU A 234 19.99 15.42 3.52
CA GLU A 234 19.21 15.42 4.76
C GLU A 234 18.43 14.11 4.94
N TYR A 235 17.87 13.55 3.88
CA TYR A 235 17.03 12.35 3.94
C TYR A 235 17.78 11.14 4.51
N VAL A 236 19.07 10.96 4.12
CA VAL A 236 19.88 9.84 4.57
C VAL A 236 20.27 9.90 6.06
N LYS A 237 20.04 11.02 6.73
CA LYS A 237 20.26 11.15 8.18
C LYS A 237 19.13 10.52 9.01
N MET A 238 17.94 10.34 8.42
CA MET A 238 16.82 9.75 9.13
C MET A 238 17.01 8.24 9.27
N PRO A 239 16.89 7.66 10.48
CA PRO A 239 16.89 6.22 10.63
C PRO A 239 15.71 5.60 9.86
N PRO A 240 15.89 4.44 9.20
CA PRO A 240 14.78 3.74 8.56
C PRO A 240 13.80 3.23 9.63
N GLY A 241 12.50 3.30 9.32
CA GLY A 241 11.47 2.80 10.22
C GLY A 241 10.06 2.90 9.62
N PRO A 242 9.13 2.07 10.09
CA PRO A 242 7.73 2.16 9.71
C PRO A 242 7.08 3.40 10.32
N ILE A 243 5.97 3.88 9.75
CA ILE A 243 5.24 5.03 10.30
C ILE A 243 4.60 4.67 11.66
N GLU A 244 4.38 3.39 11.92
CA GLU A 244 3.87 2.84 13.17
C GLU A 244 4.77 3.15 14.37
N ASP A 245 6.08 3.38 14.18
CA ASP A 245 6.97 3.87 15.24
C ASP A 245 6.48 5.18 15.88
N VAL A 246 5.63 5.91 15.16
CA VAL A 246 5.03 7.17 15.59
C VAL A 246 3.55 6.99 15.91
N THR A 247 2.80 6.37 15.01
CA THR A 247 1.34 6.33 15.10
C THR A 247 0.82 5.49 16.25
N GLN A 248 1.56 4.48 16.73
CA GLN A 248 1.21 3.74 17.93
C GLN A 248 1.00 4.69 19.14
N GLN A 249 1.95 5.58 19.36
CA GLN A 249 1.84 6.54 20.46
C GLN A 249 0.77 7.59 20.22
N VAL A 250 0.55 7.97 18.94
CA VAL A 250 -0.54 8.88 18.56
C VAL A 250 -1.90 8.27 18.89
N TYR A 251 -2.09 6.97 18.69
CA TYR A 251 -3.32 6.25 19.05
C TYR A 251 -3.51 6.23 20.57
N VAL A 252 -2.47 5.91 21.32
CA VAL A 252 -2.51 5.89 22.80
C VAL A 252 -2.84 7.27 23.37
N ASP A 253 -2.29 8.34 22.80
CA ASP A 253 -2.53 9.73 23.23
C ASP A 253 -3.90 10.28 22.75
N GLY A 254 -4.75 9.45 22.12
CA GLY A 254 -6.04 9.90 21.56
C GLY A 254 -5.89 10.91 20.43
N GLY A 255 -4.72 10.94 19.76
CA GLY A 255 -4.38 11.88 18.70
C GLY A 255 -4.88 11.49 17.30
N ALA A 256 -5.71 10.45 17.18
CA ALA A 256 -6.11 9.91 15.90
C ALA A 256 -7.61 9.66 15.77
N PHE A 257 -8.06 9.65 14.50
CA PHE A 257 -9.32 9.08 14.06
C PHE A 257 -9.10 7.87 13.17
N VAL A 258 -10.03 6.92 13.18
CA VAL A 258 -10.08 5.82 12.24
C VAL A 258 -11.33 5.90 11.37
N VAL A 259 -11.14 5.77 10.05
CA VAL A 259 -12.24 5.64 9.10
C VAL A 259 -12.53 4.16 8.91
N GLU A 260 -13.77 3.74 9.17
CA GLU A 260 -14.23 2.43 8.72
C GLU A 260 -14.38 2.48 7.20
N LEU A 261 -13.53 1.74 6.48
CA LEU A 261 -13.46 1.81 5.02
C LEU A 261 -14.79 1.37 4.39
N PRO A 262 -15.46 2.24 3.61
CA PRO A 262 -16.76 1.93 2.99
C PRO A 262 -16.64 1.10 1.70
N PHE A 263 -15.46 0.58 1.39
CA PHE A 263 -15.12 -0.16 0.18
C PHE A 263 -14.27 -1.40 0.50
N LYS A 264 -14.26 -2.36 -0.42
CA LYS A 264 -13.37 -3.52 -0.32
C LYS A 264 -11.93 -3.05 -0.58
N TRP A 265 -11.07 -3.29 0.40
CA TRP A 265 -9.63 -3.04 0.34
C TRP A 265 -8.90 -4.36 0.10
N THR A 266 -8.15 -4.48 -1.00
CA THR A 266 -7.47 -5.71 -1.37
C THR A 266 -5.99 -5.44 -1.65
N ASP A 267 -5.11 -5.96 -0.80
CA ASP A 267 -3.66 -5.96 -1.03
C ASP A 267 -3.28 -7.09 -2.00
N ILE A 268 -2.68 -6.71 -3.10
CA ILE A 268 -2.09 -7.65 -4.07
C ILE A 268 -0.62 -7.86 -3.71
N GLY A 269 -0.38 -8.46 -2.55
CA GLY A 269 0.97 -8.64 -1.99
C GLY A 269 1.62 -9.99 -2.29
N THR A 270 0.83 -11.03 -2.60
CA THR A 270 1.29 -12.40 -2.84
C THR A 270 0.59 -13.01 -4.06
N PHE A 271 1.10 -14.12 -4.57
CA PHE A 271 0.40 -14.86 -5.64
C PHE A 271 -0.95 -15.42 -5.18
N GLU A 272 -1.10 -15.78 -3.90
CA GLU A 272 -2.37 -16.21 -3.35
C GLU A 272 -3.41 -15.09 -3.42
N SER A 273 -3.08 -13.87 -2.94
CA SER A 273 -3.99 -12.72 -3.00
C SER A 273 -4.29 -12.30 -4.45
N LEU A 274 -3.29 -12.37 -5.35
CA LEU A 274 -3.49 -12.11 -6.78
C LEU A 274 -4.44 -13.15 -7.40
N ALA A 275 -4.19 -14.44 -7.19
CA ALA A 275 -5.01 -15.51 -7.73
C ALA A 275 -6.47 -15.40 -7.24
N LYS A 276 -6.66 -15.21 -5.92
CA LYS A 276 -7.97 -15.02 -5.31
C LYS A 276 -8.71 -13.85 -5.98
N TYR A 277 -8.07 -12.71 -6.08
CA TYR A 277 -8.67 -11.52 -6.70
C TYR A 277 -9.06 -11.77 -8.17
N LEU A 278 -8.15 -12.32 -8.99
CA LEU A 278 -8.41 -12.58 -10.40
C LEU A 278 -9.55 -13.60 -10.63
N ILE A 279 -9.62 -14.64 -9.79
CA ILE A 279 -10.68 -15.65 -9.84
C ILE A 279 -12.03 -15.01 -9.43
N GLU A 280 -12.09 -14.29 -8.32
CA GLU A 280 -13.30 -13.60 -7.85
C GLU A 280 -13.87 -12.62 -8.89
N LYS A 281 -12.99 -11.98 -9.66
CA LYS A 281 -13.37 -11.01 -10.71
C LYS A 281 -13.64 -11.66 -12.07
N GLY A 282 -13.47 -12.96 -12.22
CA GLY A 282 -13.60 -13.64 -13.52
C GLY A 282 -12.52 -13.24 -14.54
N LEU A 283 -11.40 -12.69 -14.04
CA LEU A 283 -10.26 -12.24 -14.87
C LEU A 283 -9.22 -13.34 -15.08
N TYR A 284 -9.23 -14.39 -14.25
CA TYR A 284 -8.38 -15.55 -14.44
C TYR A 284 -9.00 -16.48 -15.47
N LYS A 285 -8.27 -16.71 -16.56
CA LYS A 285 -8.65 -17.66 -17.61
C LYS A 285 -7.54 -18.69 -17.74
N THR A 286 -7.89 -19.98 -17.67
CA THR A 286 -7.01 -21.05 -18.13
C THR A 286 -6.95 -21.02 -19.66
N THR A 287 -5.77 -21.18 -20.21
CA THR A 287 -5.55 -21.23 -21.67
C THR A 287 -5.53 -22.71 -22.11
N GLU A 288 -5.77 -22.99 -23.41
CA GLU A 288 -5.83 -24.34 -23.96
C GLU A 288 -4.51 -25.13 -23.81
N ASN A 289 -3.41 -24.41 -23.61
CA ASN A 289 -2.10 -25.01 -23.36
C ASN A 289 -1.85 -25.43 -21.91
N ILE A 290 -2.84 -25.27 -21.02
CA ILE A 290 -2.78 -25.76 -19.63
C ILE A 290 -3.61 -27.04 -19.54
N VAL A 291 -2.93 -28.17 -19.34
CA VAL A 291 -3.53 -29.48 -19.10
C VAL A 291 -3.45 -29.80 -17.62
N ASP A 292 -4.59 -29.85 -16.95
CA ASP A 292 -4.68 -30.18 -15.52
C ASP A 292 -5.50 -31.48 -15.35
N LEU A 293 -4.80 -32.61 -15.11
CA LEU A 293 -5.39 -33.93 -14.92
C LEU A 293 -5.52 -34.23 -13.43
N ASN A 294 -6.76 -34.30 -12.96
CA ASN A 294 -7.11 -34.63 -11.56
C ASN A 294 -6.54 -33.62 -10.53
N GLY A 295 -6.17 -32.39 -10.96
CA GLY A 295 -5.76 -31.31 -10.09
C GLY A 295 -6.90 -30.37 -9.73
N LYS A 296 -6.75 -29.63 -8.64
CA LYS A 296 -7.73 -28.65 -8.18
C LYS A 296 -7.05 -27.38 -7.71
N ASN A 297 -7.70 -26.23 -7.99
CA ASN A 297 -7.34 -24.95 -7.42
C ASN A 297 -5.89 -24.50 -7.73
N ASN A 298 -5.35 -24.88 -8.90
CA ASN A 298 -4.03 -24.45 -9.36
C ASN A 298 -4.11 -23.06 -10.01
N PHE A 299 -3.08 -22.24 -9.81
CA PHE A 299 -2.92 -20.94 -10.47
C PHE A 299 -1.67 -20.95 -11.32
N ILE A 300 -1.83 -20.74 -12.62
CA ILE A 300 -0.73 -20.80 -13.59
C ILE A 300 -0.64 -19.44 -14.30
N LYS A 301 0.56 -18.87 -14.35
CA LYS A 301 0.83 -17.67 -15.12
C LYS A 301 2.12 -17.85 -15.92
N LEU A 302 2.00 -17.67 -17.22
CA LEU A 302 3.09 -17.87 -18.20
C LEU A 302 3.34 -16.57 -18.94
N ASP A 303 4.60 -16.22 -19.16
CA ASP A 303 4.98 -15.12 -20.06
C ASP A 303 4.91 -15.56 -21.52
N ASP A 304 5.27 -16.82 -21.83
CA ASP A 304 5.10 -17.40 -23.17
C ASP A 304 3.72 -18.06 -23.28
N PRO A 305 2.79 -17.50 -24.07
CA PRO A 305 1.44 -18.05 -24.23
C PRO A 305 1.42 -19.40 -24.98
N ASN A 306 2.52 -19.79 -25.63
CA ASN A 306 2.62 -21.07 -26.37
C ASN A 306 3.21 -22.20 -25.53
N LYS A 307 3.74 -21.91 -24.34
CA LYS A 307 4.30 -22.93 -23.45
C LYS A 307 3.19 -23.85 -22.92
N ILE A 308 3.37 -25.16 -23.09
CA ILE A 308 2.45 -26.15 -22.55
C ILE A 308 2.82 -26.45 -21.09
N VAL A 309 1.84 -26.44 -20.21
CA VAL A 309 1.96 -26.87 -18.81
C VAL A 309 1.03 -28.04 -18.59
N ALA A 310 1.57 -29.15 -18.14
CA ALA A 310 0.80 -30.33 -17.72
C ALA A 310 0.94 -30.52 -16.23
N LEU A 311 -0.18 -30.53 -15.52
CA LEU A 311 -0.30 -30.84 -14.10
C LEU A 311 -1.03 -32.17 -13.96
N VAL A 312 -0.52 -33.06 -13.12
CA VAL A 312 -1.13 -34.42 -12.93
C VAL A 312 -1.22 -34.72 -11.44
N GLY A 313 -2.45 -34.79 -10.91
CA GLY A 313 -2.72 -35.14 -9.53
C GLY A 313 -2.12 -34.20 -8.49
N VAL A 314 -2.03 -32.90 -8.81
CA VAL A 314 -1.48 -31.86 -7.92
C VAL A 314 -2.51 -30.78 -7.66
N ASP A 315 -2.60 -30.33 -6.42
CA ASP A 315 -3.58 -29.36 -5.95
C ASP A 315 -2.93 -28.13 -5.32
N ASN A 316 -3.65 -26.99 -5.37
CA ASN A 316 -3.31 -25.77 -4.66
C ASN A 316 -1.92 -25.22 -5.01
N LEU A 317 -1.47 -25.41 -6.23
CA LEU A 317 -0.18 -24.88 -6.69
C LEU A 317 -0.31 -23.48 -7.28
N VAL A 318 0.76 -22.75 -7.15
CA VAL A 318 1.12 -21.57 -7.95
C VAL A 318 2.28 -21.97 -8.85
N VAL A 319 2.10 -21.83 -10.16
CA VAL A 319 3.12 -22.06 -11.18
C VAL A 319 3.28 -20.75 -11.96
N VAL A 320 4.47 -20.17 -11.90
CA VAL A 320 4.78 -18.92 -12.61
C VAL A 320 6.04 -19.07 -13.41
N ASP A 321 5.95 -18.87 -14.71
CA ASP A 321 7.06 -18.93 -15.64
C ASP A 321 7.29 -17.57 -16.28
N THR A 322 8.54 -17.06 -16.21
CA THR A 322 8.98 -15.80 -16.81
C THR A 322 10.08 -16.03 -17.88
N GLY A 323 10.16 -17.25 -18.39
CA GLY A 323 11.15 -17.67 -19.38
C GLY A 323 12.51 -18.00 -18.77
N ASP A 324 13.06 -17.12 -17.96
CA ASP A 324 14.32 -17.33 -17.23
C ASP A 324 14.16 -17.98 -15.84
N VAL A 325 12.95 -17.89 -15.26
CA VAL A 325 12.63 -18.47 -13.94
C VAL A 325 11.29 -19.20 -14.00
N LEU A 326 11.28 -20.41 -13.46
CA LEU A 326 10.08 -21.16 -13.14
C LEU A 326 9.91 -21.24 -11.62
N LEU A 327 8.86 -20.62 -11.10
CA LEU A 327 8.45 -20.75 -9.70
C LEU A 327 7.32 -21.79 -9.60
N VAL A 328 7.47 -22.73 -8.68
CA VAL A 328 6.42 -23.66 -8.27
C VAL A 328 6.34 -23.65 -6.75
N CYS A 329 5.18 -23.35 -6.19
CA CYS A 329 4.97 -23.39 -4.74
C CYS A 329 3.51 -23.71 -4.39
N GLN A 330 3.27 -24.12 -3.16
CA GLN A 330 1.92 -24.22 -2.59
C GLN A 330 1.32 -22.81 -2.42
N LYS A 331 0.01 -22.66 -2.64
CA LYS A 331 -0.67 -21.36 -2.53
C LYS A 331 -0.51 -20.71 -1.15
N ASP A 332 -0.62 -21.49 -0.09
CA ASP A 332 -0.47 -21.07 1.30
C ASP A 332 0.98 -20.71 1.68
N GLN A 333 1.97 -21.07 0.82
CA GLN A 333 3.39 -20.78 1.01
C GLN A 333 3.88 -19.57 0.19
N THR A 334 3.01 -18.90 -0.55
CA THR A 334 3.41 -17.76 -1.42
C THR A 334 4.01 -16.59 -0.64
N GLY A 335 3.73 -16.50 0.66
CA GLY A 335 4.38 -15.53 1.56
C GLY A 335 5.90 -15.70 1.65
N GLN A 336 6.43 -16.92 1.42
CA GLN A 336 7.86 -17.27 1.53
C GLN A 336 8.63 -17.05 0.22
N VAL A 337 7.98 -16.65 -0.87
CA VAL A 337 8.65 -16.42 -2.19
C VAL A 337 9.80 -15.42 -2.08
N GLY A 338 9.68 -14.41 -1.20
CA GLY A 338 10.76 -13.46 -0.95
C GLY A 338 12.02 -14.10 -0.35
N GLU A 339 11.88 -15.17 0.43
CA GLU A 339 13.03 -15.91 0.98
C GLU A 339 13.72 -16.75 -0.12
N ALA A 340 12.93 -17.34 -1.02
CA ALA A 340 13.49 -18.02 -2.19
C ALA A 340 14.33 -17.05 -3.06
N LEU A 341 13.85 -15.82 -3.28
CA LEU A 341 14.62 -14.78 -3.98
C LEU A 341 15.93 -14.45 -3.25
N LYS A 342 15.91 -14.34 -1.92
CA LYS A 342 17.15 -14.11 -1.14
C LYS A 342 18.16 -15.23 -1.36
N GLU A 343 17.71 -16.47 -1.39
CA GLU A 343 18.58 -17.63 -1.61
C GLU A 343 19.14 -17.66 -3.03
N VAL A 344 18.34 -17.32 -4.05
CA VAL A 344 18.82 -17.15 -5.44
C VAL A 344 19.94 -16.11 -5.50
N ASN A 345 19.78 -14.95 -4.83
CA ASN A 345 20.77 -13.90 -4.78
C ASN A 345 22.06 -14.34 -4.03
N ASN A 346 21.90 -15.07 -2.91
CA ASN A 346 23.02 -15.61 -2.14
C ASN A 346 23.89 -16.56 -2.97
N ARG A 347 23.25 -17.38 -3.81
CA ARG A 347 23.93 -18.30 -4.74
C ARG A 347 24.48 -17.60 -5.99
N LYS A 348 24.26 -16.30 -6.13
CA LYS A 348 24.69 -15.50 -7.30
C LYS A 348 24.22 -16.09 -8.63
N LEU A 349 23.02 -16.67 -8.66
CA LEU A 349 22.41 -17.17 -9.89
C LEU A 349 22.04 -15.98 -10.78
N ALA A 350 22.42 -16.05 -12.06
CA ALA A 350 22.11 -14.98 -12.97
C ALA A 350 20.60 -14.87 -13.19
N LEU A 351 20.04 -13.70 -12.95
CA LEU A 351 18.67 -13.33 -13.31
C LEU A 351 18.78 -12.31 -14.44
N THR A 352 18.24 -12.64 -15.57
CA THR A 352 18.21 -11.76 -16.77
C THR A 352 17.11 -10.72 -16.70
#